data_11e82214d89e57e8d2de5f7c979dc73b
#
_entry.id   11e82214d89e57e8d2de5f7c979dc73b
#
_cell.length_a   1.000
_cell.length_b   1.000
_cell.length_c   1.000
_cell.angle_alpha   90.00
_cell.angle_beta   90.00
_cell.angle_gamma   90.00
#
_symmetry.space_group_name_H-M   'P 1'
#
loop_
_entity.id
_entity.type
_entity.pdbx_description
1 polymer ?
#
loop_
_entity_poly.entity_id
_entity_poly.type
_entity_poly.pdbx_seq_one_letter_code
_entity_poly.pdbx_strand_id
1 'polypeptide(L)'
;MIFLKKILSLSLGIIALCLFFLPSNVRADKIKVVTTTDFYGQVAEEVLGNKGKVTSIINNPSVDPHDYEPTTQTAKQVSNANIVIYNGLGYDSWITKLSNGKKKIDVATDVMHAKDGDNEHLWYNSKTMGKLADYLVKEYAKLDPKNETYYKKNAEKYKQKLTKLQTLIAKIKKNSDNKEVAVSEPVFDYALKDMGDKIANRHFAKATEDGSDPSYSDIKKLQNDIKHKKIAFFVENTQSDSKVISSIVSLCQKYDVPVIKVTETTPKGKDYLQWMSSEYEQVLKIQEDGK
;
A
#
# COMPACT_ATOMS: atom_id res chain seq x y z
N MET A 1 52.85 -57.87 6.42
CA MET A 1 52.65 -56.91 5.32
C MET A 1 51.20 -56.85 4.78
N ILE A 2 50.47 -57.95 4.74
CA ILE A 2 49.09 -58.01 4.22
C ILE A 2 48.07 -57.38 5.18
N PHE A 3 48.27 -57.49 6.51
CA PHE A 3 47.34 -56.94 7.51
C PHE A 3 47.31 -55.35 7.53
N LEU A 4 48.49 -54.76 7.35
CA LEU A 4 48.63 -53.30 7.35
C LEU A 4 47.98 -52.67 6.11
N LYS A 5 47.99 -53.34 4.95
CA LYS A 5 47.29 -52.84 3.71
C LYS A 5 45.77 -52.89 3.83
N LYS A 6 45.19 -53.86 4.57
CA LYS A 6 43.75 -53.97 4.80
C LYS A 6 43.19 -52.83 5.74
N ILE A 7 43.99 -52.50 6.76
CA ILE A 7 43.64 -51.44 7.71
C ILE A 7 43.69 -50.04 6.98
N LEU A 8 44.71 -49.85 6.13
CA LEU A 8 44.85 -48.58 5.36
C LEU A 8 43.76 -48.41 4.32
N SER A 9 43.26 -49.47 3.66
CA SER A 9 42.17 -49.40 2.69
C SER A 9 40.81 -49.18 3.37
N LEU A 10 40.60 -49.69 4.59
CA LEU A 10 39.36 -49.47 5.34
C LEU A 10 39.26 -48.04 5.88
N SER A 11 40.37 -47.46 6.35
CA SER A 11 40.42 -46.06 6.79
C SER A 11 40.21 -45.04 5.63
N LEU A 12 40.72 -45.33 4.42
CA LEU A 12 40.51 -44.50 3.25
C LEU A 12 39.05 -44.55 2.79
N GLY A 13 38.35 -45.69 2.90
CA GLY A 13 36.94 -45.85 2.58
C GLY A 13 36.01 -45.04 3.51
N ILE A 14 36.33 -45.00 4.82
CA ILE A 14 35.57 -44.25 5.81
C ILE A 14 35.75 -42.75 5.64
N ILE A 15 36.96 -42.27 5.32
CA ILE A 15 37.22 -40.83 5.05
C ILE A 15 36.53 -40.39 3.77
N ALA A 16 36.48 -41.22 2.72
CA ALA A 16 35.75 -40.91 1.49
C ALA A 16 34.23 -40.83 1.71
N LEU A 17 33.65 -41.64 2.61
CA LEU A 17 32.21 -41.63 2.91
C LEU A 17 31.82 -40.41 3.76
N CYS A 18 32.72 -39.91 4.62
CA CYS A 18 32.44 -38.68 5.42
C CYS A 18 32.49 -37.41 4.60
N LEU A 19 33.18 -37.36 3.45
CA LEU A 19 33.24 -36.18 2.58
C LEU A 19 31.95 -35.94 1.78
N PHE A 20 31.09 -36.98 1.63
CA PHE A 20 29.78 -36.84 0.97
C PHE A 20 28.69 -36.26 1.86
N PHE A 21 28.89 -36.10 3.17
CA PHE A 21 27.97 -35.54 4.13
C PHE A 21 28.34 -34.12 4.59
N LEU A 22 29.22 -33.44 3.88
CA LEU A 22 29.33 -31.98 4.12
C LEU A 22 28.03 -31.34 3.69
N PRO A 23 27.30 -30.68 4.62
CA PRO A 23 26.12 -29.97 4.24
C PRO A 23 26.54 -28.92 3.20
N SER A 24 26.12 -29.11 1.96
CA SER A 24 26.23 -28.08 0.96
C SER A 24 25.49 -26.89 1.54
N ASN A 25 26.20 -25.85 1.95
CA ASN A 25 25.61 -24.55 2.23
C ASN A 25 25.09 -24.03 0.89
N VAL A 26 23.99 -24.59 0.44
CA VAL A 26 23.18 -24.00 -0.61
C VAL A 26 22.70 -22.68 -0.04
N ARG A 27 23.46 -21.63 -0.34
CA ARG A 27 23.06 -20.26 -0.06
C ARG A 27 21.75 -20.07 -0.83
N ALA A 28 20.65 -20.25 -0.13
CA ALA A 28 19.34 -20.02 -0.74
C ALA A 28 19.41 -18.63 -1.36
N ASP A 29 19.14 -18.54 -2.65
CA ASP A 29 19.09 -17.26 -3.33
C ASP A 29 18.10 -16.37 -2.56
N LYS A 30 18.56 -15.15 -2.23
CA LYS A 30 17.72 -14.21 -1.50
C LYS A 30 16.46 -13.92 -2.31
N ILE A 31 15.30 -13.99 -1.67
CA ILE A 31 14.01 -13.65 -2.31
C ILE A 31 14.07 -12.20 -2.85
N LYS A 32 13.70 -12.03 -4.11
CA LYS A 32 13.64 -10.74 -4.78
C LYS A 32 12.19 -10.36 -5.01
N VAL A 33 11.77 -9.26 -4.42
CA VAL A 33 10.42 -8.71 -4.54
C VAL A 33 10.49 -7.39 -5.28
N VAL A 34 9.58 -7.18 -6.22
CA VAL A 34 9.36 -5.89 -6.87
C VAL A 34 7.95 -5.45 -6.53
N THR A 35 7.78 -4.18 -6.16
CA THR A 35 6.47 -3.55 -5.95
C THR A 35 6.31 -2.37 -6.88
N THR A 36 5.10 -2.09 -7.31
CA THR A 36 4.82 -0.90 -8.12
C THR A 36 5.01 0.37 -7.31
N THR A 37 4.52 0.39 -6.07
CA THR A 37 4.57 1.54 -5.16
C THR A 37 5.36 1.22 -3.90
N ASP A 38 5.90 2.23 -3.26
CA ASP A 38 6.74 2.10 -2.08
C ASP A 38 5.97 1.74 -0.81
N PHE A 39 4.70 2.15 -0.67
CA PHE A 39 3.89 1.79 0.49
C PHE A 39 3.61 0.27 0.57
N TYR A 40 3.44 -0.43 -0.56
CA TYR A 40 3.42 -1.89 -0.58
C TYR A 40 4.83 -2.48 -0.40
N GLY A 41 5.85 -1.78 -0.90
CA GLY A 41 7.25 -2.13 -0.69
C GLY A 41 7.62 -2.17 0.78
N GLN A 42 7.17 -1.20 1.56
CA GLN A 42 7.42 -1.16 3.02
C GLN A 42 6.81 -2.37 3.74
N VAL A 43 5.59 -2.78 3.40
CA VAL A 43 4.99 -4.02 3.96
C VAL A 43 5.83 -5.23 3.58
N ALA A 44 6.24 -5.32 2.31
CA ALA A 44 7.04 -6.41 1.80
C ALA A 44 8.40 -6.50 2.52
N GLU A 45 9.07 -5.36 2.76
CA GLU A 45 10.34 -5.27 3.49
C GLU A 45 10.18 -5.67 4.96
N GLU A 46 9.15 -5.17 5.63
CA GLU A 46 8.88 -5.47 7.05
C GLU A 46 8.68 -6.98 7.26
N VAL A 47 7.96 -7.66 6.38
CA VAL A 47 7.73 -9.11 6.48
C VAL A 47 8.96 -9.91 6.08
N LEU A 48 9.64 -9.53 4.97
CA LEU A 48 10.79 -10.24 4.41
C LEU A 48 12.03 -10.13 5.31
N GLY A 49 12.24 -8.96 5.91
CA GLY A 49 13.40 -8.65 6.71
C GLY A 49 14.71 -8.86 5.93
N ASN A 50 15.69 -9.52 6.55
CA ASN A 50 17.00 -9.74 5.94
C ASN A 50 17.08 -10.97 4.99
N LYS A 51 15.94 -11.62 4.71
CA LYS A 51 15.90 -12.86 3.89
C LYS A 51 15.81 -12.58 2.39
N GLY A 52 15.70 -11.31 1.99
CA GLY A 52 15.59 -10.94 0.58
C GLY A 52 15.90 -9.48 0.31
N LYS A 53 15.44 -9.03 -0.84
CA LYS A 53 15.52 -7.63 -1.26
C LYS A 53 14.18 -7.23 -1.87
N VAL A 54 13.67 -6.09 -1.46
CA VAL A 54 12.52 -5.44 -2.07
C VAL A 54 13.00 -4.25 -2.91
N THR A 55 12.34 -4.01 -4.03
CA THR A 55 12.56 -2.85 -4.90
C THR A 55 11.23 -2.27 -5.28
N SER A 56 10.95 -1.05 -4.85
CA SER A 56 9.79 -0.29 -5.26
C SER A 56 10.10 0.51 -6.52
N ILE A 57 9.25 0.44 -7.53
CA ILE A 57 9.44 1.11 -8.81
C ILE A 57 9.14 2.59 -8.65
N ILE A 58 7.95 2.91 -8.13
CA ILE A 58 7.52 4.26 -7.85
C ILE A 58 7.79 4.56 -6.36
N ASN A 59 8.75 5.44 -6.12
CA ASN A 59 9.17 5.91 -4.79
C ASN A 59 9.39 7.43 -4.76
N ASN A 60 8.89 8.11 -5.78
CA ASN A 60 8.89 9.56 -5.89
C ASN A 60 7.43 10.03 -5.88
N PRO A 61 7.01 10.86 -4.90
CA PRO A 61 5.62 11.32 -4.76
C PRO A 61 5.12 12.20 -5.91
N SER A 62 6.01 12.64 -6.81
CA SER A 62 5.63 13.41 -7.99
C SER A 62 5.29 12.55 -9.21
N VAL A 63 5.39 11.23 -9.09
CA VAL A 63 5.08 10.29 -10.18
C VAL A 63 3.66 9.78 -9.99
N ASP A 64 2.82 9.99 -10.99
CA ASP A 64 1.49 9.41 -11.04
C ASP A 64 1.57 7.92 -11.43
N PRO A 65 1.06 7.01 -10.61
CA PRO A 65 1.08 5.58 -10.93
C PRO A 65 0.22 5.18 -12.12
N HIS A 66 -0.85 5.91 -12.43
CA HIS A 66 -1.71 5.66 -13.60
C HIS A 66 -0.97 5.92 -14.92
N ASP A 67 -0.19 6.99 -14.94
CA ASP A 67 0.51 7.50 -16.13
C ASP A 67 1.97 7.04 -16.20
N TYR A 68 2.38 6.13 -15.31
CA TYR A 68 3.76 5.65 -15.28
C TYR A 68 4.13 4.88 -16.53
N GLU A 69 5.14 5.36 -17.27
CA GLU A 69 5.70 4.67 -18.42
C GLU A 69 6.92 3.81 -18.01
N PRO A 70 6.83 2.48 -18.14
CA PRO A 70 7.92 1.59 -17.77
C PRO A 70 9.16 1.77 -18.63
N THR A 71 10.32 1.84 -18.00
CA THR A 71 11.62 1.91 -18.67
C THR A 71 12.23 0.51 -18.88
N THR A 72 13.29 0.43 -19.68
CA THR A 72 14.11 -0.80 -19.78
C THR A 72 14.65 -1.24 -18.42
N GLN A 73 14.97 -0.30 -17.53
CA GLN A 73 15.41 -0.60 -16.18
C GLN A 73 14.27 -1.22 -15.36
N THR A 74 13.06 -0.71 -15.47
CA THR A 74 11.85 -1.29 -14.87
C THR A 74 11.64 -2.73 -15.31
N ALA A 75 11.70 -2.97 -16.62
CA ALA A 75 11.56 -4.32 -17.18
C ALA A 75 12.64 -5.28 -16.66
N LYS A 76 13.90 -4.83 -16.53
CA LYS A 76 15.00 -5.61 -15.95
C LYS A 76 14.78 -5.93 -14.47
N GLN A 77 14.27 -4.99 -13.68
CA GLN A 77 13.96 -5.22 -12.27
C GLN A 77 12.88 -6.30 -12.13
N VAL A 78 11.78 -6.17 -12.88
CA VAL A 78 10.67 -7.12 -12.89
C VAL A 78 11.12 -8.50 -13.36
N SER A 79 11.93 -8.59 -14.41
CA SER A 79 12.42 -9.87 -14.94
C SER A 79 13.26 -10.66 -13.93
N ASN A 80 13.93 -9.99 -13.01
CA ASN A 80 14.74 -10.60 -11.96
C ASN A 80 13.98 -10.90 -10.66
N ALA A 81 12.70 -10.54 -10.57
CA ALA A 81 11.89 -10.74 -9.38
C ALA A 81 11.40 -12.20 -9.25
N ASN A 82 11.28 -12.68 -8.01
CA ASN A 82 10.55 -13.89 -7.67
C ASN A 82 9.06 -13.58 -7.50
N ILE A 83 8.74 -12.40 -6.94
CA ILE A 83 7.37 -11.94 -6.67
C ILE A 83 7.25 -10.49 -7.16
N VAL A 84 6.14 -10.19 -7.80
CA VAL A 84 5.73 -8.83 -8.19
C VAL A 84 4.43 -8.48 -7.47
N ILE A 85 4.41 -7.37 -6.72
CA ILE A 85 3.25 -6.88 -5.97
C ILE A 85 2.77 -5.60 -6.63
N TYR A 86 1.46 -5.51 -6.87
CA TYR A 86 0.83 -4.34 -7.47
C TYR A 86 -0.58 -4.12 -6.91
N ASN A 87 -1.11 -2.91 -7.07
CA ASN A 87 -2.40 -2.54 -6.50
C ASN A 87 -3.57 -3.26 -7.17
N GLY A 88 -3.60 -3.27 -8.50
CA GLY A 88 -4.74 -3.73 -9.29
C GLY A 88 -5.80 -2.64 -9.52
N LEU A 89 -7.00 -3.04 -9.97
CA LEU A 89 -8.14 -2.14 -10.28
C LEU A 89 -7.83 -1.02 -11.29
N GLY A 90 -6.83 -1.20 -12.14
CA GLY A 90 -6.46 -0.19 -13.13
C GLY A 90 -5.28 0.70 -12.71
N TYR A 91 -5.08 0.93 -11.41
CA TYR A 91 -4.13 1.88 -10.83
C TYR A 91 -2.69 1.77 -11.37
N ASP A 92 -2.20 0.56 -11.56
CA ASP A 92 -0.84 0.28 -12.01
C ASP A 92 -0.81 -0.84 -13.06
N SER A 93 -1.76 -0.84 -13.97
CA SER A 93 -2.00 -1.89 -14.97
C SER A 93 -0.81 -2.16 -15.90
N TRP A 94 0.09 -1.18 -16.09
CA TRP A 94 1.31 -1.29 -16.89
C TRP A 94 2.24 -2.44 -16.44
N ILE A 95 2.21 -2.81 -15.15
CA ILE A 95 3.06 -3.87 -14.59
C ILE A 95 2.69 -5.26 -15.12
N THR A 96 1.44 -5.47 -15.48
CA THR A 96 0.94 -6.78 -15.91
C THR A 96 1.63 -7.28 -17.17
N LYS A 97 1.98 -6.38 -18.09
CA LYS A 97 2.70 -6.67 -19.32
C LYS A 97 4.15 -7.07 -19.08
N LEU A 98 4.79 -6.52 -18.06
CA LEU A 98 6.19 -6.77 -17.71
C LEU A 98 6.38 -8.03 -16.85
N SER A 99 5.37 -8.45 -16.13
CA SER A 99 5.44 -9.51 -15.12
C SER A 99 4.99 -10.90 -15.64
N ASN A 100 4.99 -11.13 -16.95
CA ASN A 100 4.66 -12.42 -17.54
C ASN A 100 5.60 -13.53 -17.01
N GLY A 101 5.00 -14.68 -16.62
CA GLY A 101 5.73 -15.80 -16.05
C GLY A 101 6.24 -15.59 -14.61
N LYS A 102 5.92 -14.48 -13.96
CA LYS A 102 6.27 -14.21 -12.56
C LYS A 102 5.10 -14.52 -11.62
N LYS A 103 5.40 -14.82 -10.35
CA LYS A 103 4.37 -14.82 -9.32
C LYS A 103 3.92 -13.37 -9.12
N LYS A 104 2.67 -13.11 -9.45
CA LYS A 104 2.02 -11.82 -9.25
C LYS A 104 1.14 -11.87 -8.00
N ILE A 105 1.12 -10.77 -7.26
CA ILE A 105 0.19 -10.52 -6.18
C ILE A 105 -0.56 -9.24 -6.53
N ASP A 106 -1.79 -9.40 -6.95
CA ASP A 106 -2.75 -8.33 -7.12
C ASP A 106 -3.39 -8.04 -5.76
N VAL A 107 -3.05 -6.91 -5.15
CA VAL A 107 -3.54 -6.59 -3.81
C VAL A 107 -5.06 -6.47 -3.79
N ALA A 108 -5.66 -5.94 -4.85
CA ALA A 108 -7.11 -5.82 -4.95
C ALA A 108 -7.80 -7.19 -4.96
N THR A 109 -7.42 -8.07 -5.88
CA THR A 109 -8.13 -9.33 -6.07
C THR A 109 -7.64 -10.42 -5.13
N ASP A 110 -6.32 -10.61 -4.97
CA ASP A 110 -5.75 -11.71 -4.20
C ASP A 110 -5.84 -11.49 -2.68
N VAL A 111 -5.76 -10.22 -2.23
CA VAL A 111 -5.67 -9.87 -0.81
C VAL A 111 -6.97 -9.27 -0.28
N MET A 112 -7.56 -8.34 -1.03
CA MET A 112 -8.75 -7.62 -0.58
C MET A 112 -10.06 -8.20 -1.12
N HIS A 113 -10.00 -9.06 -2.15
CA HIS A 113 -11.16 -9.64 -2.82
C HIS A 113 -12.09 -8.58 -3.42
N ALA A 114 -11.48 -7.50 -3.90
CA ALA A 114 -12.15 -6.43 -4.60
C ALA A 114 -12.63 -6.89 -6.00
N LYS A 115 -13.62 -6.19 -6.53
CA LYS A 115 -14.23 -6.47 -7.83
C LYS A 115 -13.96 -5.32 -8.79
N ASP A 116 -14.04 -5.59 -10.08
CA ASP A 116 -13.97 -4.55 -11.09
C ASP A 116 -14.97 -3.43 -10.80
N GLY A 117 -14.49 -2.20 -10.85
CA GLY A 117 -15.26 -0.99 -10.53
C GLY A 117 -15.28 -0.61 -9.04
N ASP A 118 -14.68 -1.41 -8.16
CA ASP A 118 -14.41 -0.95 -6.79
C ASP A 118 -13.34 0.15 -6.81
N ASN A 119 -13.34 0.99 -5.78
CA ASN A 119 -12.35 2.05 -5.61
C ASN A 119 -10.94 1.46 -5.43
N GLU A 120 -9.99 1.94 -6.18
CA GLU A 120 -8.62 1.44 -6.25
C GLU A 120 -7.70 1.91 -5.12
N HIS A 121 -8.08 2.94 -4.35
CA HIS A 121 -7.28 3.54 -3.29
C HIS A 121 -7.21 2.66 -2.03
N LEU A 122 -6.88 1.39 -2.22
CA LEU A 122 -6.93 0.32 -1.20
C LEU A 122 -5.99 0.54 -0.03
N TRP A 123 -4.91 1.30 -0.20
CA TRP A 123 -3.98 1.62 0.88
C TRP A 123 -4.59 2.47 1.98
N TYR A 124 -5.71 3.16 1.69
CA TYR A 124 -6.51 3.88 2.69
C TYR A 124 -7.50 3.00 3.46
N ASN A 125 -7.71 1.76 3.05
CA ASN A 125 -8.50 0.82 3.82
C ASN A 125 -7.64 0.25 4.96
N SER A 126 -8.07 0.45 6.20
CA SER A 126 -7.34 0.10 7.43
C SER A 126 -6.95 -1.39 7.55
N LYS A 127 -7.52 -2.25 6.72
CA LYS A 127 -7.27 -3.70 6.74
C LYS A 127 -6.23 -4.13 5.71
N THR A 128 -5.97 -3.34 4.66
CA THR A 128 -5.18 -3.78 3.50
C THR A 128 -3.76 -4.19 3.88
N MET A 129 -3.05 -3.34 4.60
CA MET A 129 -1.63 -3.61 4.91
C MET A 129 -1.45 -4.81 5.84
N GLY A 130 -2.37 -5.00 6.78
CA GLY A 130 -2.36 -6.18 7.65
C GLY A 130 -2.64 -7.48 6.90
N LYS A 131 -3.64 -7.47 6.01
CA LYS A 131 -3.96 -8.63 5.15
C LYS A 131 -2.84 -8.95 4.17
N LEU A 132 -2.21 -7.91 3.59
CA LEU A 132 -1.05 -8.09 2.71
C LEU A 132 0.12 -8.72 3.47
N ALA A 133 0.40 -8.28 4.70
CA ALA A 133 1.44 -8.87 5.52
C ALA A 133 1.19 -10.38 5.75
N ASP A 134 -0.04 -10.78 6.09
CA ASP A 134 -0.40 -12.19 6.28
C ASP A 134 -0.33 -12.99 4.96
N TYR A 135 -0.68 -12.38 3.83
CA TYR A 135 -0.55 -13.01 2.51
C TYR A 135 0.91 -13.25 2.15
N LEU A 136 1.77 -12.26 2.39
CA LEU A 136 3.21 -12.35 2.10
C LEU A 136 3.92 -13.42 2.92
N VAL A 137 3.51 -13.66 4.16
CA VAL A 137 4.04 -14.80 4.95
C VAL A 137 3.88 -16.10 4.19
N LYS A 138 2.71 -16.36 3.61
CA LYS A 138 2.42 -17.60 2.87
C LYS A 138 3.27 -17.68 1.59
N GLU A 139 3.41 -16.60 0.86
CA GLU A 139 4.16 -16.57 -0.39
C GLU A 139 5.68 -16.69 -0.15
N TYR A 140 6.21 -16.03 0.88
CA TYR A 140 7.62 -16.17 1.25
C TYR A 140 7.94 -17.56 1.79
N ALA A 141 7.05 -18.17 2.58
CA ALA A 141 7.21 -19.53 3.08
C ALA A 141 7.24 -20.59 1.97
N LYS A 142 6.54 -20.37 0.84
CA LYS A 142 6.64 -21.25 -0.35
C LYS A 142 8.03 -21.22 -0.97
N LEU A 143 8.70 -20.06 -0.97
CA LEU A 143 10.03 -19.87 -1.54
C LEU A 143 11.15 -20.24 -0.56
N ASP A 144 10.92 -20.07 0.73
CA ASP A 144 11.88 -20.32 1.80
C ASP A 144 11.20 -20.90 3.05
N PRO A 145 10.80 -22.20 3.01
CA PRO A 145 10.00 -22.83 4.08
C PRO A 145 10.70 -22.82 5.45
N LYS A 146 12.02 -22.90 5.47
CA LYS A 146 12.80 -22.92 6.73
C LYS A 146 12.72 -21.62 7.53
N ASN A 147 12.31 -20.50 6.91
CA ASN A 147 12.18 -19.20 7.54
C ASN A 147 10.70 -18.79 7.75
N GLU A 148 9.71 -19.68 7.61
CA GLU A 148 8.28 -19.38 7.79
C GLU A 148 7.99 -18.72 9.14
N THR A 149 8.54 -19.26 10.23
CA THR A 149 8.36 -18.69 11.59
C THR A 149 8.93 -17.27 11.70
N TYR A 150 10.03 -16.99 11.00
CA TYR A 150 10.63 -15.66 10.95
C TYR A 150 9.67 -14.66 10.25
N TYR A 151 9.11 -15.03 9.11
CA TYR A 151 8.15 -14.20 8.38
C TYR A 151 6.87 -13.96 9.19
N LYS A 152 6.32 -15.00 9.85
CA LYS A 152 5.16 -14.86 10.76
C LYS A 152 5.43 -13.84 11.87
N LYS A 153 6.58 -13.96 12.56
CA LYS A 153 6.97 -13.04 13.63
C LYS A 153 7.08 -11.60 13.12
N ASN A 154 7.66 -11.40 11.95
CA ASN A 154 7.78 -10.08 11.33
C ASN A 154 6.42 -9.47 10.97
N ALA A 155 5.53 -10.25 10.37
CA ALA A 155 4.18 -9.81 10.04
C ALA A 155 3.38 -9.42 11.29
N GLU A 156 3.45 -10.21 12.36
CA GLU A 156 2.81 -9.86 13.65
C GLU A 156 3.37 -8.55 14.21
N LYS A 157 4.68 -8.37 14.20
CA LYS A 157 5.32 -7.12 14.63
C LYS A 157 4.84 -5.92 13.79
N TYR A 158 4.73 -6.09 12.49
CA TYR A 158 4.21 -5.04 11.61
C TYR A 158 2.73 -4.72 11.93
N LYS A 159 1.88 -5.74 12.06
CA LYS A 159 0.46 -5.55 12.44
C LYS A 159 0.31 -4.84 13.79
N GLN A 160 1.19 -5.11 14.75
CA GLN A 160 1.20 -4.36 16.02
C GLN A 160 1.48 -2.88 15.82
N LYS A 161 2.35 -2.49 14.86
CA LYS A 161 2.55 -1.07 14.53
C LYS A 161 1.27 -0.43 13.98
N LEU A 162 0.49 -1.17 13.16
CA LEU A 162 -0.77 -0.69 12.58
C LEU A 162 -1.85 -0.41 13.62
N THR A 163 -1.78 -0.97 14.82
CA THR A 163 -2.79 -0.74 15.89
C THR A 163 -2.90 0.74 16.29
N LYS A 164 -1.82 1.51 16.11
CA LYS A 164 -1.84 2.97 16.34
C LYS A 164 -2.83 3.68 15.42
N LEU A 165 -2.84 3.32 14.13
CA LEU A 165 -3.79 3.88 13.16
C LEU A 165 -5.22 3.45 13.48
N GLN A 166 -5.43 2.20 13.85
CA GLN A 166 -6.76 1.69 14.25
C GLN A 166 -7.29 2.44 15.48
N THR A 167 -6.43 2.72 16.46
CA THR A 167 -6.80 3.51 17.64
C THR A 167 -7.19 4.94 17.27
N LEU A 168 -6.45 5.56 16.34
CA LEU A 168 -6.74 6.91 15.84
C LEU A 168 -8.08 6.95 15.09
N ILE A 169 -8.31 6.01 14.18
CA ILE A 169 -9.59 5.85 13.47
C ILE A 169 -10.75 5.68 14.47
N ALA A 170 -10.60 4.82 15.47
CA ALA A 170 -11.63 4.60 16.49
C ALA A 170 -11.94 5.87 17.29
N LYS A 171 -10.92 6.68 17.60
CA LYS A 171 -11.09 7.99 18.28
C LYS A 171 -11.85 8.97 17.39
N ILE A 172 -11.48 9.08 16.10
CA ILE A 172 -12.16 9.94 15.12
C ILE A 172 -13.62 9.51 14.97
N LYS A 173 -13.87 8.20 14.81
CA LYS A 173 -15.22 7.66 14.70
C LYS A 173 -16.12 7.98 15.90
N LYS A 174 -15.55 7.90 17.10
CA LYS A 174 -16.28 8.26 18.35
C LYS A 174 -16.62 9.75 18.42
N ASN A 175 -15.79 10.59 17.82
CA ASN A 175 -15.98 12.05 17.81
C ASN A 175 -16.82 12.55 16.64
N SER A 176 -17.19 11.68 15.68
CA SER A 176 -18.00 12.07 14.52
C SER A 176 -19.36 12.64 14.96
N ASP A 177 -19.74 13.77 14.40
CA ASP A 177 -21.03 14.45 14.60
C ASP A 177 -22.08 14.00 13.56
N ASN A 178 -21.78 12.98 12.75
CA ASN A 178 -22.58 12.46 11.65
C ASN A 178 -22.84 13.45 10.51
N LYS A 179 -22.12 14.56 10.44
CA LYS A 179 -22.19 15.43 9.27
C LYS A 179 -21.59 14.74 8.05
N GLU A 180 -22.07 15.16 6.89
CA GLU A 180 -21.47 14.74 5.63
C GLU A 180 -20.14 15.45 5.42
N VAL A 181 -19.27 14.84 4.62
CA VAL A 181 -18.01 15.41 4.15
C VAL A 181 -18.00 15.44 2.64
N ALA A 182 -17.13 16.24 2.05
CA ALA A 182 -16.96 16.23 0.60
C ALA A 182 -15.48 16.01 0.26
N VAL A 183 -15.25 15.47 -0.93
CA VAL A 183 -13.91 15.08 -1.39
C VAL A 183 -13.66 15.61 -2.80
N SER A 184 -12.42 15.91 -3.15
CA SER A 184 -12.03 16.27 -4.52
C SER A 184 -12.13 15.07 -5.46
N GLU A 185 -11.67 13.92 -4.99
CA GLU A 185 -11.60 12.63 -5.66
C GLU A 185 -11.81 11.51 -4.62
N PRO A 186 -12.18 10.28 -5.01
CA PRO A 186 -12.48 9.20 -4.06
C PRO A 186 -11.25 8.59 -3.38
N VAL A 187 -10.13 9.31 -3.34
CA VAL A 187 -8.85 8.87 -2.79
C VAL A 187 -8.97 8.44 -1.33
N PHE A 188 -9.66 9.24 -0.51
CA PHE A 188 -9.74 9.04 0.95
C PHE A 188 -11.00 8.27 1.40
N ASP A 189 -11.80 7.77 0.48
CA ASP A 189 -13.13 7.18 0.73
C ASP A 189 -13.09 6.01 1.72
N TYR A 190 -12.10 5.12 1.63
CA TYR A 190 -11.96 4.00 2.56
C TYR A 190 -11.68 4.47 4.00
N ALA A 191 -10.81 5.47 4.16
CA ALA A 191 -10.52 6.04 5.47
C ALA A 191 -11.75 6.72 6.07
N LEU A 192 -12.47 7.53 5.28
CA LEU A 192 -13.72 8.18 5.72
C LEU A 192 -14.78 7.14 6.14
N LYS A 193 -14.93 6.07 5.37
CA LYS A 193 -15.84 4.96 5.71
C LYS A 193 -15.45 4.30 7.05
N ASP A 194 -14.17 4.05 7.26
CA ASP A 194 -13.68 3.45 8.51
C ASP A 194 -13.89 4.39 9.70
N MET A 195 -13.76 5.72 9.47
CA MET A 195 -14.05 6.77 10.44
C MET A 195 -15.54 7.01 10.69
N GLY A 196 -16.41 6.46 9.83
CA GLY A 196 -17.86 6.56 9.95
C GLY A 196 -18.48 7.77 9.25
N ASP A 197 -17.70 8.48 8.45
CA ASP A 197 -18.15 9.66 7.69
C ASP A 197 -18.92 9.28 6.42
N LYS A 198 -19.81 10.18 5.97
CA LYS A 198 -20.59 10.02 4.75
C LYS A 198 -20.17 11.05 3.71
N ILE A 199 -19.98 10.62 2.48
CA ILE A 199 -19.54 11.46 1.38
C ILE A 199 -20.75 12.01 0.64
N ALA A 200 -20.87 13.34 0.56
CA ALA A 200 -21.99 14.07 -0.03
C ALA A 200 -21.93 14.21 -1.55
N ASN A 201 -20.73 14.10 -2.16
CA ASN A 201 -20.47 14.54 -3.54
C ASN A 201 -19.82 13.47 -4.43
N ARG A 202 -20.24 12.20 -4.31
CA ARG A 202 -19.62 11.05 -5.02
C ARG A 202 -19.54 11.22 -6.55
N HIS A 203 -20.57 11.79 -7.20
CA HIS A 203 -20.56 12.01 -8.65
C HIS A 203 -19.52 13.05 -9.06
N PHE A 204 -19.41 14.15 -8.29
CA PHE A 204 -18.37 15.15 -8.47
C PHE A 204 -16.97 14.51 -8.37
N ALA A 205 -16.73 13.77 -7.29
CA ALA A 205 -15.44 13.14 -7.01
C ALA A 205 -15.03 12.15 -8.12
N LYS A 206 -15.97 11.32 -8.56
CA LYS A 206 -15.69 10.34 -9.62
C LYS A 206 -15.41 11.01 -10.98
N ALA A 207 -16.15 12.04 -11.34
CA ALA A 207 -15.89 12.78 -12.57
C ALA A 207 -14.48 13.41 -12.56
N THR A 208 -14.06 13.95 -11.41
CA THR A 208 -12.71 14.54 -11.26
C THR A 208 -11.62 13.47 -11.40
N GLU A 209 -11.78 12.32 -10.74
CA GLU A 209 -10.84 11.19 -10.85
C GLU A 209 -10.70 10.69 -12.29
N ASP A 210 -11.82 10.63 -13.03
CA ASP A 210 -11.84 10.22 -14.44
C ASP A 210 -11.25 11.29 -15.39
N GLY A 211 -10.71 12.39 -14.88
CA GLY A 211 -10.18 13.50 -15.68
C GLY A 211 -11.25 14.27 -16.45
N SER A 212 -12.53 14.12 -16.08
CA SER A 212 -13.65 14.81 -16.70
C SER A 212 -14.16 15.97 -15.84
N ASP A 213 -14.78 16.99 -16.48
CA ASP A 213 -15.40 18.06 -15.72
C ASP A 213 -16.66 17.55 -15.00
N PRO A 214 -16.80 17.78 -13.68
CA PRO A 214 -18.04 17.50 -12.96
C PRO A 214 -19.22 18.29 -13.55
N SER A 215 -20.43 17.73 -13.47
CA SER A 215 -21.61 18.41 -13.99
C SER A 215 -21.87 19.75 -13.28
N TYR A 216 -22.50 20.67 -13.99
CA TYR A 216 -22.89 21.96 -13.40
C TYR A 216 -23.76 21.79 -12.13
N SER A 217 -24.65 20.79 -12.13
CA SER A 217 -25.51 20.49 -10.98
C SER A 217 -24.67 19.99 -9.76
N ASP A 218 -23.66 19.16 -9.98
CA ASP A 218 -22.79 18.65 -8.92
C ASP A 218 -21.94 19.77 -8.32
N ILE A 219 -21.36 20.63 -9.19
CA ILE A 219 -20.62 21.81 -8.76
C ILE A 219 -21.51 22.74 -7.94
N LYS A 220 -22.73 23.04 -8.41
CA LYS A 220 -23.68 23.94 -7.72
C LYS A 220 -24.11 23.35 -6.38
N LYS A 221 -24.40 22.05 -6.33
CA LYS A 221 -24.74 21.36 -5.07
C LYS A 221 -23.62 21.50 -4.07
N LEU A 222 -22.38 21.15 -4.44
CA LEU A 222 -21.22 21.24 -3.57
C LEU A 222 -20.97 22.67 -3.08
N GLN A 223 -21.03 23.66 -3.98
CA GLN A 223 -20.94 25.08 -3.61
C GLN A 223 -22.00 25.51 -2.61
N ASN A 224 -23.25 25.05 -2.77
CA ASN A 224 -24.33 25.32 -1.83
C ASN A 224 -24.09 24.67 -0.47
N ASP A 225 -23.62 23.41 -0.45
CA ASP A 225 -23.35 22.70 0.78
C ASP A 225 -22.20 23.34 1.59
N ILE A 226 -21.18 23.87 0.90
CA ILE A 226 -20.09 24.65 1.51
C ILE A 226 -20.63 25.96 2.10
N LYS A 227 -21.37 26.75 1.31
CA LYS A 227 -21.91 28.07 1.73
C LYS A 227 -22.80 27.98 2.96
N HIS A 228 -23.54 26.88 3.10
CA HIS A 228 -24.45 26.66 4.22
C HIS A 228 -23.87 25.76 5.31
N LYS A 229 -22.54 25.45 5.27
CA LYS A 229 -21.83 24.64 6.25
C LYS A 229 -22.50 23.28 6.50
N LYS A 230 -23.04 22.66 5.44
CA LYS A 230 -23.68 21.32 5.50
C LYS A 230 -22.66 20.18 5.56
N ILE A 231 -21.43 20.42 5.11
CA ILE A 231 -20.32 19.49 5.22
C ILE A 231 -19.40 19.88 6.38
N ALA A 232 -18.85 18.89 7.07
CA ALA A 232 -17.94 19.09 8.19
C ALA A 232 -16.56 19.60 7.71
N PHE A 233 -16.07 19.05 6.60
CA PHE A 233 -14.81 19.43 5.96
C PHE A 233 -14.78 18.98 4.49
N PHE A 234 -13.82 19.51 3.75
CA PHE A 234 -13.49 19.10 2.39
C PHE A 234 -12.14 18.37 2.37
N VAL A 235 -12.04 17.26 1.63
CA VAL A 235 -10.79 16.52 1.43
C VAL A 235 -10.21 16.90 0.07
N GLU A 236 -9.01 17.47 0.07
CA GLU A 236 -8.26 17.85 -1.12
C GLU A 236 -7.16 16.80 -1.40
N ASN A 237 -7.22 16.10 -2.54
CA ASN A 237 -6.04 15.45 -3.09
C ASN A 237 -5.11 16.51 -3.64
N THR A 238 -3.93 16.68 -3.02
CA THR A 238 -2.98 17.73 -3.40
C THR A 238 -2.19 17.41 -4.67
N GLN A 239 -2.35 16.21 -5.21
CA GLN A 239 -1.72 15.77 -6.46
C GLN A 239 -2.62 16.00 -7.68
N SER A 240 -3.90 16.39 -7.47
CA SER A 240 -4.82 16.75 -8.55
C SER A 240 -4.60 18.20 -9.00
N ASP A 241 -4.35 18.42 -10.30
CA ASP A 241 -4.14 19.75 -10.90
C ASP A 241 -5.44 20.27 -11.56
N SER A 242 -6.55 20.29 -10.80
CA SER A 242 -7.85 20.73 -11.29
C SER A 242 -8.19 22.18 -10.85
N LYS A 243 -8.50 23.05 -11.83
CA LYS A 243 -8.99 24.41 -11.55
C LYS A 243 -10.33 24.41 -10.81
N VAL A 244 -11.16 23.41 -11.05
CA VAL A 244 -12.44 23.25 -10.34
C VAL A 244 -12.17 22.98 -8.87
N ILE A 245 -11.27 22.05 -8.55
CA ILE A 245 -10.89 21.77 -7.16
C ILE A 245 -10.32 23.01 -6.48
N SER A 246 -9.39 23.72 -7.11
CA SER A 246 -8.80 24.96 -6.57
C SER A 246 -9.88 26.02 -6.27
N SER A 247 -10.94 26.11 -7.09
CA SER A 247 -12.07 27.00 -6.85
C SER A 247 -12.92 26.55 -5.66
N ILE A 248 -13.14 25.25 -5.49
CA ILE A 248 -13.85 24.67 -4.33
C ILE A 248 -13.06 24.89 -3.04
N VAL A 249 -11.76 24.65 -3.04
CA VAL A 249 -10.88 24.94 -1.89
C VAL A 249 -10.94 26.41 -1.49
N SER A 250 -10.84 27.31 -2.46
CA SER A 250 -10.99 28.76 -2.21
C SER A 250 -12.35 29.10 -1.61
N LEU A 251 -13.42 28.43 -2.06
CA LEU A 251 -14.75 28.61 -1.51
C LEU A 251 -14.85 28.08 -0.06
N CYS A 252 -14.25 26.94 0.23
CA CYS A 252 -14.18 26.41 1.59
C CYS A 252 -13.50 27.42 2.53
N GLN A 253 -12.35 27.98 2.13
CA GLN A 253 -11.65 29.00 2.90
C GLN A 253 -12.51 30.24 3.15
N LYS A 254 -13.24 30.70 2.11
CA LYS A 254 -14.13 31.87 2.21
C LYS A 254 -15.29 31.69 3.21
N TYR A 255 -15.78 30.47 3.36
CA TYR A 255 -16.92 30.14 4.23
C TYR A 255 -16.52 29.40 5.52
N ASP A 256 -15.22 29.39 5.87
CA ASP A 256 -14.65 28.74 7.04
C ASP A 256 -15.04 27.25 7.14
N VAL A 257 -15.06 26.55 5.99
CA VAL A 257 -15.16 25.10 5.95
C VAL A 257 -13.74 24.53 5.94
N PRO A 258 -13.37 23.69 6.93
CA PRO A 258 -12.03 23.13 7.01
C PRO A 258 -11.67 22.31 5.75
N VAL A 259 -10.40 22.37 5.36
CA VAL A 259 -9.85 21.55 4.27
C VAL A 259 -8.74 20.66 4.83
N ILE A 260 -8.84 19.35 4.64
CA ILE A 260 -7.75 18.41 4.91
C ILE A 260 -7.05 18.06 3.60
N LYS A 261 -5.75 17.83 3.69
CA LYS A 261 -4.89 17.55 2.54
C LYS A 261 -4.42 16.11 2.59
N VAL A 262 -4.65 15.39 1.51
CA VAL A 262 -4.25 13.99 1.33
C VAL A 262 -3.42 13.83 0.05
N THR A 263 -2.75 12.69 -0.09
CA THR A 263 -1.96 12.33 -1.27
C THR A 263 -2.19 10.88 -1.66
N GLU A 264 -1.98 10.52 -2.90
CA GLU A 264 -2.07 9.12 -3.38
C GLU A 264 -0.77 8.36 -3.21
N THR A 265 0.35 9.04 -3.14
CA THR A 265 1.67 8.45 -3.01
C THR A 265 2.33 8.89 -1.72
N THR A 266 3.24 8.07 -1.19
CA THR A 266 3.92 8.35 0.07
C THR A 266 4.68 9.67 0.00
N PRO A 267 4.40 10.66 0.86
CA PRO A 267 5.15 11.90 0.89
C PRO A 267 6.63 11.68 1.23
N LYS A 268 7.50 12.49 0.64
CA LYS A 268 8.95 12.38 0.83
C LYS A 268 9.34 12.37 2.31
N GLY A 269 10.10 11.36 2.69
CA GLY A 269 10.64 11.22 4.06
C GLY A 269 9.67 10.66 5.09
N LYS A 270 8.49 10.23 4.69
CA LYS A 270 7.55 9.52 5.56
C LYS A 270 7.52 8.02 5.24
N ASP A 271 7.26 7.22 6.24
CA ASP A 271 6.78 5.86 6.07
C ASP A 271 5.24 5.83 6.00
N TYR A 272 4.68 4.67 5.68
CA TYR A 272 3.22 4.50 5.58
C TYR A 272 2.48 4.90 6.86
N LEU A 273 3.02 4.56 8.03
CA LEU A 273 2.37 4.88 9.32
C LEU A 273 2.40 6.38 9.61
N GLN A 274 3.52 7.03 9.33
CA GLN A 274 3.67 8.47 9.49
C GLN A 274 2.77 9.23 8.52
N TRP A 275 2.68 8.76 7.27
CA TRP A 275 1.81 9.32 6.25
C TRP A 275 0.34 9.25 6.67
N MET A 276 -0.19 8.05 6.92
CA MET A 276 -1.59 7.86 7.35
C MET A 276 -1.89 8.59 8.66
N SER A 277 -0.99 8.53 9.66
CA SER A 277 -1.21 9.26 10.91
C SER A 277 -1.34 10.75 10.69
N SER A 278 -0.47 11.35 9.86
CA SER A 278 -0.51 12.80 9.61
C SER A 278 -1.78 13.28 8.91
N GLU A 279 -2.41 12.42 8.10
CA GLU A 279 -3.67 12.75 7.44
C GLU A 279 -4.88 12.55 8.36
N TYR A 280 -4.90 11.46 9.13
CA TYR A 280 -5.96 11.21 10.09
C TYR A 280 -5.96 12.22 11.25
N GLU A 281 -4.79 12.69 11.69
CA GLU A 281 -4.66 13.74 12.69
C GLU A 281 -5.28 15.08 12.25
N GLN A 282 -5.31 15.40 10.93
CA GLN A 282 -6.02 16.56 10.44
C GLN A 282 -7.52 16.47 10.71
N VAL A 283 -8.13 15.27 10.49
CA VAL A 283 -9.55 15.03 10.78
C VAL A 283 -9.81 15.17 12.26
N LEU A 284 -8.98 14.55 13.10
CA LEU A 284 -9.12 14.64 14.56
C LEU A 284 -9.04 16.07 15.06
N LYS A 285 -8.10 16.86 14.53
CA LYS A 285 -7.94 18.27 14.89
C LYS A 285 -9.19 19.08 14.59
N ILE A 286 -9.79 18.91 13.40
CA ILE A 286 -11.06 19.59 13.05
C ILE A 286 -12.16 19.26 14.05
N GLN A 287 -12.25 17.99 14.48
CA GLN A 287 -13.24 17.56 15.46
C GLN A 287 -12.97 18.11 16.87
N GLU A 288 -11.73 18.39 17.22
CA GLU A 288 -11.34 18.97 18.50
C GLU A 288 -11.52 20.49 18.53
N ASP A 289 -11.21 21.18 17.42
CA ASP A 289 -11.35 22.64 17.28
C ASP A 289 -12.84 23.07 17.15
N GLY A 290 -13.72 22.17 16.70
CA GLY A 290 -15.16 22.42 16.54
C GLY A 290 -16.01 22.17 17.80
N LYS A 291 -15.38 21.77 18.92
CA LYS A 291 -16.02 21.59 20.23
C LYS A 291 -15.85 22.81 21.08
#